data_620eb7a058c5a73868d7b9e058e23f3b
#
_entry.id   620eb7a058c5a73868d7b9e058e23f3b
#
_cell.length_a   1.000
_cell.length_b   1.000
_cell.length_c   1.000
_cell.angle_alpha   90.00
_cell.angle_beta   90.00
_cell.angle_gamma   90.00
#
_symmetry.space_group_name_H-M   'P 1'
#
loop_
_entity.id
_entity.type
_entity.pdbx_description
1 polymer ?
#
loop_
_entity_poly.entity_id
_entity_poly.type
_entity_poly.pdbx_seq_one_letter_code
_entity_poly.pdbx_strand_id
1 'polypeptide(L)'
;VLALLLAIVQGTLPIIGASSDNLLWKNLASYTAILKFFLIGIAFFSLMKSYVVSDFTVINVINNSHSDKPLLYKIAGTWGNHEGSILLWILILVTFGATLAIFGKGIPSSLKARTLGVQAWISIGFISFLLLTSNPFERTFPPPLNGNDLNPLLQDIGSVSYTHLTLP
;
A
#
# COMPACT_ATOMS: atom_id res chain seq x y z
N VAL A 1 9.89 -4.29 1.64
CA VAL A 1 10.77 -4.53 2.78
C VAL A 1 11.09 -3.24 3.55
N LEU A 2 11.63 -2.17 2.92
CA LEU A 2 11.96 -0.92 3.62
C LEU A 2 10.77 -0.30 4.37
N ALA A 3 9.56 -0.31 3.78
CA ALA A 3 8.35 0.20 4.44
C ALA A 3 7.99 -0.62 5.70
N LEU A 4 8.27 -1.92 5.72
CA LEU A 4 8.09 -2.77 6.90
C LEU A 4 9.06 -2.40 8.02
N LEU A 5 10.34 -2.21 7.69
CA LEU A 5 11.34 -1.77 8.67
C LEU A 5 10.97 -0.42 9.28
N LEU A 6 10.52 0.54 8.45
CA LEU A 6 10.03 1.84 8.94
C LEU A 6 8.79 1.70 9.82
N ALA A 7 7.88 0.78 9.49
CA ALA A 7 6.69 0.53 10.31
C ALA A 7 7.08 -0.04 11.70
N ILE A 8 8.07 -0.94 11.76
CA ILE A 8 8.59 -1.47 13.03
C ILE A 8 9.22 -0.34 13.87
N VAL A 9 10.06 0.49 13.27
CA VAL A 9 10.66 1.64 13.96
C VAL A 9 9.57 2.60 14.45
N GLN A 10 8.58 2.91 13.60
CA GLN A 10 7.47 3.81 13.95
C GLN A 10 6.56 3.22 15.03
N GLY A 11 6.36 1.91 15.06
CA GLY A 11 5.54 1.21 16.05
C GLY A 11 6.22 1.03 17.41
N THR A 12 7.53 1.22 17.51
CA THR A 12 8.30 0.96 18.73
C THR A 12 8.84 2.25 19.35
N LEU A 13 9.81 2.91 18.71
CA LEU A 13 10.52 4.05 19.29
C LEU A 13 9.62 5.22 19.68
N PRO A 14 8.62 5.67 18.88
CA PRO A 14 7.74 6.77 19.25
C PRO A 14 6.83 6.44 20.44
N ILE A 15 6.38 5.19 20.58
CA ILE A 15 5.56 4.77 21.72
C ILE A 15 6.39 4.82 23.02
N ILE A 16 7.63 4.31 22.99
CA ILE A 16 8.56 4.41 24.10
C ILE A 16 8.88 5.88 24.40
N GLY A 17 9.13 6.69 23.36
CA GLY A 17 9.37 8.12 23.48
C GLY A 17 8.20 8.89 24.11
N ALA A 18 6.96 8.46 23.83
CA ALA A 18 5.76 9.03 24.43
C ALA A 18 5.61 8.66 25.93
N SER A 19 6.20 7.56 26.36
CA SER A 19 6.19 7.12 27.76
C SER A 19 7.34 7.71 28.57
N SER A 20 8.52 7.85 27.96
CA SER A 20 9.74 8.41 28.58
C SER A 20 9.88 9.93 28.41
N ASP A 21 8.91 10.58 27.79
CA ASP A 21 8.90 12.03 27.47
C ASP A 21 10.05 12.50 26.58
N ASN A 22 10.64 11.60 25.79
CA ASN A 22 11.75 11.89 24.88
C ASN A 22 11.22 12.53 23.58
N LEU A 23 11.49 13.82 23.39
CA LEU A 23 10.98 14.60 22.26
C LEU A 23 11.53 14.11 20.90
N LEU A 24 12.78 13.65 20.84
CA LEU A 24 13.38 13.15 19.61
C LEU A 24 12.64 11.90 19.11
N TRP A 25 12.35 10.98 20.00
CA TRP A 25 11.64 9.74 19.65
C TRP A 25 10.16 9.99 19.30
N LYS A 26 9.51 10.93 19.96
CA LYS A 26 8.14 11.36 19.59
C LYS A 26 8.11 11.93 18.16
N ASN A 27 9.06 12.80 17.80
CA ASN A 27 9.12 13.41 16.48
C ASN A 27 9.43 12.40 15.37
N LEU A 28 10.15 11.31 15.69
CA LEU A 28 10.44 10.23 14.75
C LEU A 28 9.16 9.62 14.16
N ALA A 29 8.04 9.60 14.91
CA ALA A 29 6.75 9.13 14.42
C ALA A 29 6.30 9.85 13.13
N SER A 30 6.45 11.17 13.10
CA SER A 30 6.03 11.97 11.94
C SER A 30 6.93 11.76 10.74
N TYR A 31 8.25 11.71 10.94
CA TYR A 31 9.18 11.49 9.84
C TYR A 31 9.04 10.09 9.23
N THR A 32 8.91 9.06 10.06
CA THR A 32 8.73 7.68 9.59
C THR A 32 7.38 7.48 8.91
N ALA A 33 6.31 8.15 9.38
CA ALA A 33 5.00 8.09 8.73
C ALA A 33 5.04 8.69 7.31
N ILE A 34 5.68 9.85 7.15
CA ILE A 34 5.82 10.52 5.85
C ILE A 34 6.68 9.68 4.90
N LEU A 35 7.84 9.19 5.37
CA LEU A 35 8.72 8.37 4.53
C LEU A 35 8.05 7.06 4.12
N LYS A 36 7.33 6.42 5.03
CA LYS A 36 6.55 5.20 4.74
C LYS A 36 5.48 5.46 3.68
N PHE A 37 4.76 6.59 3.75
CA PHE A 37 3.80 7.00 2.74
C PHE A 37 4.44 7.10 1.35
N PHE A 38 5.61 7.75 1.22
CA PHE A 38 6.30 7.84 -0.06
C PHE A 38 6.73 6.46 -0.59
N LEU A 39 7.26 5.58 0.27
CA LEU A 39 7.68 4.24 -0.16
C LEU A 39 6.52 3.37 -0.64
N ILE A 40 5.39 3.39 0.05
CA ILE A 40 4.19 2.66 -0.36
C ILE A 40 3.58 3.30 -1.63
N GLY A 41 3.58 4.63 -1.72
CA GLY A 41 3.16 5.34 -2.94
C GLY A 41 3.99 4.94 -4.15
N ILE A 42 5.31 4.93 -4.04
CA ILE A 42 6.20 4.48 -5.12
C ILE A 42 5.90 3.02 -5.50
N ALA A 43 5.69 2.14 -4.53
CA ALA A 43 5.33 0.75 -4.78
C ALA A 43 4.00 0.65 -5.56
N PHE A 44 2.95 1.36 -5.12
CA PHE A 44 1.65 1.35 -5.79
C PHE A 44 1.72 1.89 -7.22
N PHE A 45 2.38 3.03 -7.44
CA PHE A 45 2.54 3.61 -8.78
C PHE A 45 3.46 2.77 -9.67
N SER A 46 4.43 2.05 -9.11
CA SER A 46 5.25 1.08 -9.84
C SER A 46 4.40 -0.09 -10.35
N LEU A 47 3.51 -0.65 -9.52
CA LEU A 47 2.57 -1.67 -9.94
C LEU A 47 1.62 -1.15 -11.01
N MET A 48 1.04 0.04 -10.84
CA MET A 48 0.19 0.68 -11.83
C MET A 48 0.91 0.87 -13.17
N LYS A 49 2.18 1.28 -13.15
CA LYS A 49 3.00 1.39 -14.35
C LYS A 49 3.14 0.04 -15.05
N SER A 50 3.38 -1.06 -14.33
CA SER A 50 3.47 -2.40 -14.91
C SER A 50 2.18 -2.80 -15.62
N TYR A 51 1.01 -2.44 -15.10
CA TYR A 51 -0.28 -2.64 -15.76
C TYR A 51 -0.42 -1.78 -17.03
N VAL A 52 -0.06 -0.51 -16.98
CA VAL A 52 -0.16 0.42 -18.12
C VAL A 52 0.71 -0.03 -19.29
N VAL A 53 1.95 -0.45 -19.03
CA VAL A 53 2.89 -0.93 -20.05
C VAL A 53 2.69 -2.41 -20.43
N SER A 54 1.75 -3.11 -19.78
CA SER A 54 1.49 -4.54 -19.98
C SER A 54 2.75 -5.39 -19.76
N ASP A 55 3.42 -5.18 -18.62
CA ASP A 55 4.63 -5.93 -18.24
C ASP A 55 4.26 -7.35 -17.80
N PHE A 56 4.22 -8.27 -18.74
CA PHE A 56 3.90 -9.69 -18.49
C PHE A 56 5.04 -10.49 -17.83
N THR A 57 6.09 -9.85 -17.35
CA THR A 57 7.02 -10.48 -16.40
C THR A 57 6.44 -10.53 -14.98
N VAL A 58 5.45 -9.68 -14.66
CA VAL A 58 4.79 -9.60 -13.35
C VAL A 58 3.56 -10.51 -13.34
N ILE A 59 3.53 -11.53 -12.47
CA ILE A 59 2.45 -12.53 -12.39
C ILE A 59 1.08 -11.86 -12.15
N ASN A 60 1.02 -10.84 -11.32
CA ASN A 60 -0.20 -10.11 -11.05
C ASN A 60 -0.79 -9.47 -12.31
N VAL A 61 0.06 -8.92 -13.20
CA VAL A 61 -0.35 -8.35 -14.50
C VAL A 61 -0.81 -9.46 -15.46
N ILE A 62 -0.13 -10.61 -15.50
CA ILE A 62 -0.53 -11.76 -16.33
C ILE A 62 -1.95 -12.19 -15.98
N ASN A 63 -2.23 -12.35 -14.71
CA ASN A 63 -3.51 -12.90 -14.23
C ASN A 63 -4.70 -11.96 -14.38
N ASN A 64 -4.46 -10.64 -14.48
CA ASN A 64 -5.52 -9.63 -14.37
C ASN A 64 -5.52 -8.60 -15.50
N SER A 65 -4.69 -8.74 -16.53
CA SER A 65 -4.59 -7.78 -17.64
C SER A 65 -4.41 -8.45 -18.99
N HIS A 66 -4.62 -7.68 -20.06
CA HIS A 66 -4.40 -8.08 -21.45
C HIS A 66 -3.87 -6.89 -22.26
N SER A 67 -3.09 -7.14 -23.34
CA SER A 67 -2.50 -6.07 -24.17
C SER A 67 -3.55 -5.15 -24.77
N ASP A 68 -4.68 -5.69 -25.22
CA ASP A 68 -5.73 -4.97 -25.96
C ASP A 68 -6.69 -4.19 -25.05
N LYS A 69 -6.51 -4.25 -23.72
CA LYS A 69 -7.36 -3.50 -22.79
C LYS A 69 -7.21 -1.99 -22.95
N PRO A 70 -8.33 -1.23 -22.94
CA PRO A 70 -8.29 0.22 -22.81
C PRO A 70 -7.56 0.66 -21.54
N LEU A 71 -6.85 1.80 -21.62
CA LEU A 71 -6.00 2.32 -20.55
C LEU A 71 -6.72 2.42 -19.19
N LEU A 72 -7.99 2.85 -19.18
CA LEU A 72 -8.79 2.97 -17.94
C LEU A 72 -8.93 1.63 -17.22
N TYR A 73 -9.16 0.55 -17.96
CA TYR A 73 -9.28 -0.80 -17.38
C TYR A 73 -7.92 -1.35 -16.93
N LYS A 74 -6.81 -0.97 -17.59
CA LYS A 74 -5.46 -1.29 -17.10
C LYS A 74 -5.17 -0.62 -15.78
N ILE A 75 -5.50 0.67 -15.65
CA ILE A 75 -5.34 1.41 -14.40
C ILE A 75 -6.22 0.81 -13.29
N ALA A 76 -7.51 0.57 -13.55
CA ALA A 76 -8.43 -0.03 -12.60
C ALA A 76 -8.02 -1.46 -12.22
N GLY A 77 -7.45 -2.22 -13.15
CA GLY A 77 -6.89 -3.55 -12.90
C GLY A 77 -5.82 -3.59 -11.81
N THR A 78 -5.13 -2.47 -11.56
CA THR A 78 -4.11 -2.38 -10.49
C THR A 78 -4.68 -2.73 -9.11
N TRP A 79 -5.92 -2.34 -8.82
CA TRP A 79 -6.59 -2.65 -7.55
C TRP A 79 -7.81 -3.58 -7.74
N GLY A 80 -8.12 -3.99 -8.96
CA GLY A 80 -9.18 -4.93 -9.32
C GLY A 80 -8.86 -6.38 -8.98
N ASN A 81 -7.82 -6.64 -8.21
CA ASN A 81 -7.37 -7.97 -7.77
C ASN A 81 -6.99 -7.93 -6.28
N HIS A 82 -6.83 -9.12 -5.68
CA HIS A 82 -6.58 -9.26 -4.24
C HIS A 82 -5.30 -8.54 -3.79
N GLU A 83 -4.17 -8.78 -4.45
CA GLU A 83 -2.86 -8.25 -4.08
C GLU A 83 -2.80 -6.72 -4.24
N GLY A 84 -3.32 -6.22 -5.35
CA GLY A 84 -3.36 -4.79 -5.64
C GLY A 84 -4.32 -4.02 -4.72
N SER A 85 -5.46 -4.63 -4.35
CA SER A 85 -6.40 -4.06 -3.38
C SER A 85 -5.76 -3.89 -2.01
N ILE A 86 -5.05 -4.92 -1.52
CA ILE A 86 -4.36 -4.83 -0.23
C ILE A 86 -3.30 -3.72 -0.26
N LEU A 87 -2.54 -3.61 -1.35
CA LEU A 87 -1.56 -2.53 -1.51
C LEU A 87 -2.23 -1.15 -1.50
N LEU A 88 -3.40 -0.98 -2.15
CA LEU A 88 -4.19 0.24 -2.09
C LEU A 88 -4.66 0.55 -0.66
N TRP A 89 -5.13 -0.45 0.09
CA TRP A 89 -5.55 -0.28 1.47
C TRP A 89 -4.40 0.20 2.36
N ILE A 90 -3.21 -0.39 2.19
CA ILE A 90 -2.00 0.07 2.87
C ILE A 90 -1.70 1.53 2.49
N LEU A 91 -1.81 1.89 1.20
CA LEU A 91 -1.59 3.26 0.74
C LEU A 91 -2.58 4.25 1.40
N ILE A 92 -3.87 3.91 1.47
CA ILE A 92 -4.87 4.72 2.15
C ILE A 92 -4.52 4.87 3.64
N LEU A 93 -4.18 3.78 4.32
CA LEU A 93 -3.81 3.79 5.73
C LEU A 93 -2.60 4.71 5.98
N VAL A 94 -1.53 4.59 5.20
CA VAL A 94 -0.33 5.42 5.38
C VAL A 94 -0.55 6.87 4.97
N THR A 95 -1.50 7.14 4.05
CA THR A 95 -1.91 8.50 3.68
C THR A 95 -2.53 9.23 4.87
N PHE A 96 -3.45 8.57 5.60
CA PHE A 96 -4.00 9.15 6.84
C PHE A 96 -2.92 9.41 7.88
N GLY A 97 -1.93 8.52 8.02
CA GLY A 97 -0.79 8.74 8.91
C GLY A 97 0.07 9.92 8.52
N ALA A 98 0.38 10.06 7.23
CA ALA A 98 1.13 11.20 6.70
C ALA A 98 0.35 12.52 6.88
N THR A 99 -0.97 12.49 6.64
CA THR A 99 -1.86 13.64 6.88
C THR A 99 -1.84 14.07 8.35
N LEU A 100 -1.97 13.13 9.27
CA LEU A 100 -1.85 13.39 10.71
C LEU A 100 -0.46 13.93 11.08
N ALA A 101 0.60 13.39 10.47
CA ALA A 101 1.96 13.85 10.70
C ALA A 101 2.17 15.31 10.28
N ILE A 102 1.62 15.71 9.13
CA ILE A 102 1.82 17.03 8.52
C ILE A 102 0.87 18.08 9.15
N PHE A 103 -0.41 17.75 9.22
CA PHE A 103 -1.46 18.72 9.61
C PHE A 103 -1.82 18.68 11.10
N GLY A 104 -1.43 17.65 11.84
CA GLY A 104 -1.72 17.49 13.26
C GLY A 104 -0.88 18.39 14.18
N LYS A 105 -0.74 19.69 13.86
CA LYS A 105 0.09 20.64 14.63
C LYS A 105 -0.50 21.00 16.01
N GLY A 106 -1.82 20.94 16.17
CA GLY A 106 -2.50 21.22 17.44
C GLY A 106 -2.62 20.02 18.38
N ILE A 107 -2.16 18.84 17.98
CA ILE A 107 -2.27 17.61 18.76
C ILE A 107 -1.06 17.49 19.68
N PRO A 108 -1.24 17.13 20.99
CA PRO A 108 -0.14 16.86 21.90
C PRO A 108 0.83 15.82 21.32
N SER A 109 2.13 16.08 21.38
CA SER A 109 3.16 15.23 20.78
C SER A 109 3.10 13.79 21.22
N SER A 110 2.79 13.53 22.48
CA SER A 110 2.64 12.17 23.03
C SER A 110 1.43 11.43 22.45
N LEU A 111 0.29 12.11 22.28
CA LEU A 111 -0.89 11.53 21.66
C LEU A 111 -0.63 11.21 20.19
N LYS A 112 -0.06 12.14 19.44
CA LYS A 112 0.30 11.96 18.03
C LYS A 112 1.28 10.81 17.84
N ALA A 113 2.30 10.68 18.68
CA ALA A 113 3.28 9.59 18.63
C ALA A 113 2.62 8.23 18.89
N ARG A 114 1.71 8.13 19.87
CA ARG A 114 0.97 6.90 20.16
C ARG A 114 0.02 6.53 19.03
N THR A 115 -0.75 7.48 18.48
CA THR A 115 -1.67 7.23 17.37
C THR A 115 -0.93 6.72 16.14
N LEU A 116 0.17 7.38 15.75
CA LEU A 116 1.01 6.94 14.62
C LEU A 116 1.70 5.60 14.90
N GLY A 117 2.05 5.32 16.16
CA GLY A 117 2.61 4.04 16.58
C GLY A 117 1.60 2.90 16.47
N VAL A 118 0.37 3.08 16.92
CA VAL A 118 -0.71 2.08 16.76
C VAL A 118 -1.01 1.83 15.28
N GLN A 119 -1.10 2.89 14.48
CA GLN A 119 -1.26 2.76 13.03
C GLN A 119 -0.10 1.98 12.39
N ALA A 120 1.12 2.17 12.88
CA ALA A 120 2.27 1.41 12.40
C ALA A 120 2.14 -0.09 12.69
N TRP A 121 1.63 -0.50 13.84
CA TRP A 121 1.36 -1.91 14.15
C TRP A 121 0.37 -2.53 13.17
N ILE A 122 -0.72 -1.81 12.84
CA ILE A 122 -1.67 -2.25 11.81
C ILE A 122 -0.95 -2.38 10.46
N SER A 123 -0.12 -1.38 10.09
CA SER A 123 0.67 -1.41 8.85
C SER A 123 1.63 -2.60 8.80
N ILE A 124 2.26 -2.99 9.92
CA ILE A 124 3.14 -4.17 10.01
C ILE A 124 2.37 -5.42 9.61
N GLY A 125 1.16 -5.61 10.16
CA GLY A 125 0.31 -6.76 9.84
C GLY A 125 0.01 -6.84 8.34
N PHE A 126 -0.50 -5.75 7.75
CA PHE A 126 -0.84 -5.71 6.33
C PHE A 126 0.36 -5.85 5.40
N ILE A 127 1.48 -5.15 5.69
CA ILE A 127 2.69 -5.23 4.85
C ILE A 127 3.32 -6.62 4.95
N SER A 128 3.33 -7.25 6.14
CA SER A 128 3.83 -8.62 6.31
C SER A 128 2.97 -9.60 5.53
N PHE A 129 1.64 -9.49 5.61
CA PHE A 129 0.71 -10.32 4.84
C PHE A 129 0.96 -10.16 3.33
N LEU A 130 1.10 -8.92 2.85
CA LEU A 130 1.39 -8.64 1.44
C LEU A 130 2.71 -9.27 0.98
N LEU A 131 3.76 -9.21 1.80
CA LEU A 131 5.08 -9.72 1.43
C LEU A 131 5.18 -11.25 1.49
N LEU A 132 4.44 -11.89 2.41
CA LEU A 132 4.56 -13.33 2.67
C LEU A 132 3.54 -14.17 1.90
N THR A 133 2.36 -13.63 1.65
CA THR A 133 1.21 -14.40 1.13
C THR A 133 0.71 -13.89 -0.23
N SER A 134 0.81 -12.59 -0.49
CA SER A 134 0.12 -11.95 -1.63
C SER A 134 1.00 -10.91 -2.30
N ASN A 135 2.23 -11.30 -2.69
CA ASN A 135 3.21 -10.37 -3.25
C ASN A 135 2.83 -9.92 -4.68
N PRO A 136 2.40 -8.66 -4.89
CA PRO A 136 1.99 -8.18 -6.22
C PRO A 136 3.16 -7.99 -7.20
N PHE A 137 4.40 -8.10 -6.75
CA PHE A 137 5.62 -7.93 -7.55
C PHE A 137 6.32 -9.25 -7.88
N GLU A 138 5.66 -10.39 -7.68
CA GLU A 138 6.19 -11.68 -8.06
C GLU A 138 6.35 -11.76 -9.58
N ARG A 139 7.49 -12.32 -10.02
CA ARG A 139 7.87 -12.38 -11.44
C ARG A 139 8.03 -13.82 -11.92
N THR A 140 7.73 -14.03 -13.20
CA THR A 140 7.93 -15.30 -13.89
C THR A 140 8.83 -15.14 -15.11
N PHE A 141 9.59 -16.20 -15.41
CA PHE A 141 10.43 -16.32 -16.59
C PHE A 141 10.32 -17.75 -17.16
N PRO A 142 10.11 -17.93 -18.49
CA PRO A 142 9.90 -16.89 -19.50
C PRO A 142 8.52 -16.23 -19.38
N PRO A 143 8.38 -14.93 -19.73
CA PRO A 143 7.08 -14.27 -19.70
C PRO A 143 6.19 -14.84 -20.82
N PRO A 144 4.86 -14.98 -20.59
CA PRO A 144 3.92 -15.33 -21.63
C PRO A 144 3.77 -14.17 -22.64
N LEU A 145 3.30 -14.50 -23.86
CA LEU A 145 3.10 -13.51 -24.92
C LEU A 145 1.98 -12.51 -24.59
N ASN A 146 1.01 -12.92 -23.76
CA ASN A 146 -0.12 -12.07 -23.34
C ASN A 146 -0.66 -12.51 -21.97
N GLY A 147 -1.50 -11.70 -21.34
CA GLY A 147 -2.14 -11.99 -20.07
C GLY A 147 -3.51 -12.65 -20.21
N ASN A 148 -4.03 -13.19 -19.09
CA ASN A 148 -5.28 -13.98 -19.02
C ASN A 148 -6.56 -13.15 -19.05
N ASP A 149 -6.44 -11.81 -19.02
CA ASP A 149 -7.52 -10.86 -18.89
C ASP A 149 -8.19 -10.82 -17.49
N LEU A 150 -8.87 -9.73 -17.19
CA LEU A 150 -9.64 -9.56 -15.97
C LEU A 150 -11.01 -10.24 -16.12
N ASN A 151 -11.53 -10.82 -15.03
CA ASN A 151 -12.87 -11.39 -15.02
C ASN A 151 -13.89 -10.39 -15.60
N PRO A 152 -14.75 -10.78 -16.57
CA PRO A 152 -15.72 -9.90 -17.19
C PRO A 152 -16.62 -9.14 -16.22
N LEU A 153 -16.95 -9.74 -15.07
CA LEU A 153 -17.72 -9.10 -14.00
C LEU A 153 -17.00 -7.91 -13.36
N LEU A 154 -15.69 -7.85 -13.48
CA LEU A 154 -14.84 -6.75 -12.93
C LEU A 154 -14.44 -5.74 -14.01
N GLN A 155 -14.97 -5.85 -15.22
CA GLN A 155 -14.68 -4.92 -16.31
C GLN A 155 -15.56 -3.66 -16.30
N ASP A 156 -16.52 -3.57 -15.37
CA ASP A 156 -17.28 -2.34 -15.12
C ASP A 156 -16.55 -1.47 -14.08
N ILE A 157 -16.28 -0.20 -14.43
CA ILE A 157 -15.54 0.74 -13.58
C ILE A 157 -16.26 0.96 -12.23
N GLY A 158 -17.59 1.02 -12.24
CA GLY A 158 -18.40 1.14 -11.03
C GLY A 158 -18.31 -0.12 -10.16
N SER A 159 -18.38 -1.28 -10.78
CA SER A 159 -18.28 -2.58 -10.10
C SER A 159 -16.94 -2.79 -9.42
N VAL A 160 -15.82 -2.47 -10.10
CA VAL A 160 -14.46 -2.61 -9.51
C VAL A 160 -14.29 -1.74 -8.27
N SER A 161 -14.75 -0.49 -8.31
CA SER A 161 -14.66 0.43 -7.17
C SER A 161 -15.57 0.03 -6.01
N TYR A 162 -16.77 -0.48 -6.31
CA TYR A 162 -17.81 -0.80 -5.31
C TYR A 162 -17.61 -2.18 -4.68
N THR A 163 -17.34 -3.22 -5.45
CA THR A 163 -17.25 -4.59 -4.96
C THR A 163 -16.03 -4.82 -4.08
N HIS A 164 -14.88 -4.21 -4.38
CA HIS A 164 -13.68 -4.33 -3.55
C HIS A 164 -13.75 -3.56 -2.22
N LEU A 165 -14.64 -2.58 -2.11
CA LEU A 165 -14.89 -1.84 -0.87
C LEU A 165 -16.00 -2.46 -0.01
N THR A 166 -16.83 -3.33 -0.58
CA THR A 166 -18.05 -3.85 0.08
C THR A 166 -18.09 -5.35 0.29
N LEU A 167 -17.12 -6.12 -0.22
CA LEU A 167 -17.06 -7.56 0.05
C LEU A 167 -16.45 -7.79 1.44
N PRO A 168 -17.13 -8.59 2.29
CA PRO A 168 -16.62 -9.00 3.60
C PRO A 168 -15.39 -9.89 3.50
#